data_0c824539c9b8f944bf4908ff7dbc6084
#
_entry.id   0c824539c9b8f944bf4908ff7dbc6084
#
_cell.length_a   1.000
_cell.length_b   1.000
_cell.length_c   1.000
_cell.angle_alpha   90.00
_cell.angle_beta   90.00
_cell.angle_gamma   90.00
#
_symmetry.space_group_name_H-M   'P 1'
#
loop_
_entity.id
_entity.type
_entity.pdbx_description
1 polymer ?
#
loop_
_entity_poly.entity_id
_entity_poly.type
_entity_poly.pdbx_seq_one_letter_code
_entity_poly.pdbx_strand_id
1 'polypeptide(L)'
;MSLIIKNGRVVTASEDFTGDIFIEGETISAIGKDLQYPADQIIDAEGMLIFPGGIDPHVHLDMPFMGTFSSDNYESGTTAALHGGTTMVIDFVLQTQGKSLYSALEEWRGRSDGNAMCDYSFHMAVTDFNENTRREIRDLVEKEGITSFKTFMAYKGALMIDDRQMIGLMNEVRDCGGMVTVHATNGDMIDYLVSKHRAEGKLTPLYHYLSQPEITESEAAGRFVDMAYHTGVRSYIVHLTCEGALNQVREATMRNQKVNVETCIQYLLLDASLYENDNEGAKWVMSPPLRQKKDQETLWAGIQQGLVQVVGTDHCPFMWEQKLMGEKDFSKIPNGHPAIEHRMELLYSEGVKKGRISINKFVELTSTNAAKIFGMFPRKGNLGIGADADLVIFDQEKKHTISAKTHHMNVDYSAYEGWEVTGKVSSVVSRGKIAISDGMLNVAKGHGQYIAR
;
A
#
# COMPACT_ATOMS: atom_id res chain seq x y z
N MET A 1 -1.76 31.04 4.92
CA MET A 1 -1.08 30.86 3.63
C MET A 1 -2.12 30.42 2.62
N SER A 2 -2.13 31.04 1.45
CA SER A 2 -3.06 30.72 0.37
C SER A 2 -2.26 30.31 -0.87
N LEU A 3 -2.81 29.34 -1.63
CA LEU A 3 -2.22 28.81 -2.86
C LEU A 3 -3.31 28.72 -3.92
N ILE A 4 -3.03 29.13 -5.14
CA ILE A 4 -3.90 28.88 -6.28
C ILE A 4 -3.15 28.05 -7.33
N ILE A 5 -3.79 26.98 -7.80
CA ILE A 5 -3.32 26.17 -8.91
C ILE A 5 -4.20 26.49 -10.10
N LYS A 6 -3.61 26.93 -11.21
CA LYS A 6 -4.33 27.42 -12.39
C LYS A 6 -4.18 26.51 -13.60
N ASN A 7 -5.17 26.57 -14.49
CA ASN A 7 -5.16 26.00 -15.84
C ASN A 7 -4.96 24.46 -15.91
N GLY A 8 -5.04 23.74 -14.79
CA GLY A 8 -4.79 22.32 -14.78
C GLY A 8 -5.99 21.48 -15.22
N ARG A 9 -5.74 20.28 -15.74
CA ARG A 9 -6.78 19.27 -15.96
C ARG A 9 -7.02 18.52 -14.65
N VAL A 10 -8.10 18.86 -13.97
CA VAL A 10 -8.51 18.27 -12.68
C VAL A 10 -9.20 16.95 -12.94
N VAL A 11 -8.66 15.87 -12.39
CA VAL A 11 -9.20 14.52 -12.53
C VAL A 11 -9.46 13.92 -11.16
N THR A 12 -10.71 13.56 -10.92
CA THR A 12 -11.16 12.81 -9.75
C THR A 12 -11.60 11.40 -10.16
N ALA A 13 -12.08 10.60 -9.22
CA ALA A 13 -12.67 9.29 -9.53
C ALA A 13 -13.90 9.35 -10.47
N SER A 14 -14.56 10.51 -10.56
CA SER A 14 -15.83 10.68 -11.30
C SER A 14 -15.86 11.85 -12.27
N GLU A 15 -14.92 12.77 -12.18
CA GLU A 15 -14.90 14.01 -12.96
C GLU A 15 -13.56 14.20 -13.66
N ASP A 16 -13.59 14.92 -14.79
CA ASP A 16 -12.44 15.24 -15.63
C ASP A 16 -12.72 16.57 -16.35
N PHE A 17 -12.09 17.65 -15.91
CA PHE A 17 -12.32 18.99 -16.44
C PHE A 17 -11.09 19.90 -16.29
N THR A 18 -11.00 20.97 -17.06
CA THR A 18 -9.97 22.00 -16.88
C THR A 18 -10.48 23.09 -15.94
N GLY A 19 -9.66 23.44 -14.94
CA GLY A 19 -10.03 24.46 -13.96
C GLY A 19 -8.90 24.84 -13.03
N ASP A 20 -9.23 25.75 -12.12
CA ASP A 20 -8.37 26.26 -11.06
C ASP A 20 -8.82 25.70 -9.72
N ILE A 21 -7.87 25.53 -8.79
CA ILE A 21 -8.12 25.13 -7.40
C ILE A 21 -7.51 26.20 -6.49
N PHE A 22 -8.33 26.78 -5.62
CA PHE A 22 -7.89 27.70 -4.59
C PHE A 22 -7.87 27.02 -3.23
N ILE A 23 -6.76 27.15 -2.54
CA ILE A 23 -6.45 26.53 -1.26
C ILE A 23 -6.23 27.63 -0.23
N GLU A 24 -6.89 27.51 0.91
CA GLU A 24 -6.72 28.40 2.05
C GLU A 24 -6.39 27.59 3.30
N GLY A 25 -5.25 27.86 3.90
CA GLY A 25 -4.74 27.01 4.99
C GLY A 25 -4.46 25.58 4.52
N GLU A 26 -5.12 24.62 5.10
CA GLU A 26 -4.92 23.19 4.81
C GLU A 26 -6.05 22.57 3.96
N THR A 27 -7.04 23.39 3.49
CA THR A 27 -8.23 22.89 2.81
C THR A 27 -8.45 23.52 1.45
N ILE A 28 -9.12 22.80 0.57
CA ILE A 28 -9.60 23.32 -0.70
C ILE A 28 -10.81 24.23 -0.44
N SER A 29 -10.70 25.51 -0.82
CA SER A 29 -11.71 26.53 -0.56
C SER A 29 -12.56 26.86 -1.77
N ALA A 30 -12.03 26.77 -3.00
CA ALA A 30 -12.79 26.96 -4.23
C ALA A 30 -12.22 26.15 -5.39
N ILE A 31 -13.12 25.79 -6.33
CA ILE A 31 -12.78 25.13 -7.59
C ILE A 31 -13.62 25.80 -8.68
N GLY A 32 -12.99 26.17 -9.80
CA GLY A 32 -13.70 26.84 -10.90
C GLY A 32 -12.79 27.20 -12.05
N LYS A 33 -13.28 28.04 -12.95
CA LYS A 33 -12.49 28.59 -14.04
C LYS A 33 -12.17 30.05 -13.75
N ASP A 34 -10.98 30.48 -14.15
CA ASP A 34 -10.53 31.87 -14.07
C ASP A 34 -10.70 32.47 -12.66
N LEU A 35 -10.41 31.72 -11.63
CA LEU A 35 -10.51 32.17 -10.24
C LEU A 35 -9.61 33.40 -10.01
N GLN A 36 -10.17 34.46 -9.43
CA GLN A 36 -9.48 35.74 -9.16
C GLN A 36 -9.26 35.94 -7.64
N TYR A 37 -8.91 34.91 -6.91
CA TYR A 37 -8.57 35.02 -5.51
C TYR A 37 -7.12 35.53 -5.33
N PRO A 38 -6.86 36.46 -4.41
CA PRO A 38 -5.49 36.79 -4.03
C PRO A 38 -4.87 35.58 -3.35
N ALA A 39 -3.69 35.19 -3.80
CA ALA A 39 -2.97 34.05 -3.27
C ALA A 39 -1.51 34.42 -2.98
N ASP A 40 -0.97 33.87 -1.89
CA ASP A 40 0.47 34.03 -1.53
C ASP A 40 1.38 33.32 -2.53
N GLN A 41 0.89 32.21 -3.12
CA GLN A 41 1.61 31.41 -4.11
C GLN A 41 0.69 31.03 -5.27
N ILE A 42 1.27 30.91 -6.46
CA ILE A 42 0.57 30.51 -7.69
C ILE A 42 1.37 29.40 -8.35
N ILE A 43 0.68 28.31 -8.73
CA ILE A 43 1.22 27.27 -9.60
C ILE A 43 0.44 27.30 -10.90
N ASP A 44 1.12 27.43 -12.03
CA ASP A 44 0.52 27.22 -13.33
C ASP A 44 0.67 25.77 -13.74
N ALA A 45 -0.45 25.05 -13.84
CA ALA A 45 -0.53 23.64 -14.19
C ALA A 45 -1.03 23.44 -15.64
N GLU A 46 -0.82 24.41 -16.53
CA GLU A 46 -1.21 24.28 -17.94
C GLU A 46 -0.58 23.03 -18.57
N GLY A 47 -1.41 22.18 -19.20
CA GLY A 47 -0.98 20.91 -19.81
C GLY A 47 -0.75 19.76 -18.81
N MET A 48 -0.86 20.00 -17.50
CA MET A 48 -0.67 19.00 -16.46
C MET A 48 -1.98 18.45 -15.90
N LEU A 49 -1.93 17.26 -15.35
CA LEU A 49 -3.02 16.63 -14.60
C LEU A 49 -2.94 17.04 -13.13
N ILE A 50 -4.09 17.22 -12.50
CA ILE A 50 -4.21 17.44 -11.06
C ILE A 50 -5.04 16.30 -10.48
N PHE A 51 -4.45 15.50 -9.58
CA PHE A 51 -5.10 14.40 -8.88
C PHE A 51 -5.22 14.69 -7.39
N PRO A 52 -6.17 14.06 -6.65
CA PRO A 52 -6.05 13.97 -5.21
C PRO A 52 -4.77 13.23 -4.84
N GLY A 53 -4.13 13.62 -3.76
CA GLY A 53 -2.95 12.96 -3.24
C GLY A 53 -3.12 11.46 -3.13
N GLY A 54 -2.11 10.69 -3.52
CA GLY A 54 -2.13 9.24 -3.42
C GLY A 54 -2.24 8.78 -1.96
N ILE A 55 -2.97 7.68 -1.74
CA ILE A 55 -3.06 6.99 -0.45
C ILE A 55 -2.53 5.58 -0.66
N ASP A 56 -1.45 5.25 0.04
CA ASP A 56 -0.92 3.88 0.05
C ASP A 56 -1.32 3.19 1.36
N PRO A 57 -2.27 2.26 1.35
CA PRO A 57 -2.72 1.63 2.57
C PRO A 57 -1.85 0.44 3.00
N HIS A 58 -0.67 0.26 2.40
CA HIS A 58 0.16 -0.91 2.68
C HIS A 58 1.65 -0.60 2.61
N VAL A 59 2.21 -0.21 3.74
CA VAL A 59 3.65 0.05 3.89
C VAL A 59 4.17 -0.56 5.19
N HIS A 60 5.48 -0.79 5.25
CA HIS A 60 6.19 -1.34 6.40
C HIS A 60 7.46 -0.53 6.68
N LEU A 61 7.28 0.61 7.36
CA LEU A 61 8.36 1.55 7.64
C LEU A 61 9.02 1.20 8.98
N ASP A 62 10.36 1.17 8.99
CA ASP A 62 11.16 0.87 10.19
C ASP A 62 10.72 -0.43 10.90
N MET A 63 10.21 -1.40 10.11
CA MET A 63 9.64 -2.63 10.64
C MET A 63 10.73 -3.66 10.96
N PRO A 64 10.78 -4.20 12.20
CA PRO A 64 11.64 -5.33 12.52
C PRO A 64 11.13 -6.59 11.84
N PHE A 65 11.94 -7.23 10.99
CA PHE A 65 11.55 -8.42 10.27
C PHE A 65 12.73 -9.32 9.93
N MET A 66 12.59 -10.64 10.15
CA MET A 66 13.59 -11.68 9.83
C MET A 66 15.03 -11.36 10.30
N GLY A 67 15.17 -10.76 11.48
CA GLY A 67 16.47 -10.47 12.10
C GLY A 67 17.14 -9.17 11.66
N THR A 68 16.42 -8.33 10.90
CA THR A 68 16.84 -7.00 10.48
C THR A 68 15.66 -6.02 10.54
N PHE A 69 15.80 -4.85 9.94
CA PHE A 69 14.74 -3.85 9.81
C PHE A 69 14.55 -3.48 8.35
N SER A 70 13.30 -3.13 7.95
CA SER A 70 13.10 -2.47 6.67
C SER A 70 13.96 -1.20 6.62
N SER A 71 14.60 -0.94 5.48
CA SER A 71 15.63 0.09 5.37
C SER A 71 15.07 1.51 5.36
N ASP A 72 13.82 1.70 4.94
CA ASP A 72 13.12 2.97 5.06
C ASP A 72 12.49 3.12 6.44
N ASN A 73 12.79 4.25 7.09
CA ASN A 73 12.09 4.73 8.28
C ASN A 73 10.96 5.71 7.90
N TYR A 74 10.28 6.30 8.88
CA TYR A 74 9.19 7.24 8.60
C TYR A 74 9.65 8.50 7.85
N GLU A 75 10.86 9.00 8.11
CA GLU A 75 11.38 10.16 7.39
C GLU A 75 11.68 9.82 5.94
N SER A 76 12.51 8.80 5.68
CA SER A 76 12.93 8.43 4.32
C SER A 76 11.79 7.85 3.48
N GLY A 77 11.02 6.91 4.03
CA GLY A 77 9.93 6.27 3.30
C GLY A 77 8.78 7.22 2.96
N THR A 78 8.41 8.14 3.88
CA THR A 78 7.38 9.15 3.58
C THR A 78 7.90 10.31 2.73
N THR A 79 9.22 10.58 2.71
CA THR A 79 9.84 11.44 1.69
C THR A 79 9.71 10.82 0.31
N ALA A 80 10.07 9.54 0.15
CA ALA A 80 9.90 8.81 -1.09
C ALA A 80 8.42 8.75 -1.53
N ALA A 81 7.50 8.57 -0.58
CA ALA A 81 6.05 8.63 -0.82
C ALA A 81 5.64 9.96 -1.46
N LEU A 82 6.07 11.09 -0.89
CA LEU A 82 5.78 12.43 -1.44
C LEU A 82 6.35 12.59 -2.86
N HIS A 83 7.59 12.17 -3.09
CA HIS A 83 8.19 12.22 -4.45
C HIS A 83 7.39 11.38 -5.46
N GLY A 84 6.79 10.27 -5.01
CA GLY A 84 5.89 9.43 -5.80
C GLY A 84 4.44 9.92 -5.88
N GLY A 85 4.09 11.07 -5.29
CA GLY A 85 2.73 11.62 -5.29
C GLY A 85 1.80 11.00 -4.23
N THR A 86 2.33 10.24 -3.28
CA THR A 86 1.58 9.67 -2.17
C THR A 86 1.66 10.62 -0.97
N THR A 87 0.52 11.20 -0.57
CA THR A 87 0.42 12.18 0.52
C THR A 87 -0.04 11.56 1.83
N MET A 88 -0.41 10.28 1.80
CA MET A 88 -0.82 9.54 2.98
C MET A 88 -0.45 8.06 2.87
N VAL A 89 0.03 7.50 3.97
CA VAL A 89 0.33 6.07 4.11
C VAL A 89 -0.46 5.47 5.28
N ILE A 90 -0.76 4.16 5.22
CA ILE A 90 -1.26 3.41 6.37
C ILE A 90 -0.28 2.27 6.64
N ASP A 91 0.43 2.36 7.75
CA ASP A 91 1.46 1.40 8.16
C ASP A 91 0.88 0.34 9.12
N PHE A 92 1.61 -0.75 9.32
CA PHE A 92 1.20 -1.87 10.18
C PHE A 92 1.94 -1.85 11.51
N VAL A 93 1.21 -1.53 12.57
CA VAL A 93 1.68 -1.67 13.95
C VAL A 93 1.71 -3.15 14.30
N LEU A 94 2.90 -3.73 14.47
CA LEU A 94 3.07 -5.16 14.65
C LEU A 94 3.11 -5.53 16.13
N GLN A 95 2.07 -6.25 16.61
CA GLN A 95 2.07 -6.81 17.96
C GLN A 95 3.20 -7.83 18.13
N THR A 96 3.99 -7.68 19.17
CA THR A 96 4.83 -8.78 19.64
C THR A 96 3.96 -9.80 20.38
N GLN A 97 4.03 -11.08 20.00
CA GLN A 97 3.24 -12.14 20.62
C GLN A 97 3.36 -12.12 22.15
N GLY A 98 2.22 -12.22 22.85
CA GLY A 98 2.12 -12.15 24.30
C GLY A 98 2.17 -10.76 24.90
N LYS A 99 2.36 -9.69 24.09
CA LYS A 99 2.33 -8.31 24.56
C LYS A 99 1.01 -7.60 24.19
N SER A 100 0.75 -6.48 24.85
CA SER A 100 -0.38 -5.59 24.62
C SER A 100 -0.32 -4.95 23.22
N LEU A 101 -1.48 -4.70 22.61
CA LEU A 101 -1.61 -3.92 21.39
C LEU A 101 -1.18 -2.46 21.62
N TYR A 102 -1.46 -1.92 22.80
CA TYR A 102 -1.02 -0.57 23.16
C TYR A 102 0.48 -0.43 23.24
N SER A 103 1.20 -1.46 23.72
CA SER A 103 2.66 -1.40 23.75
C SER A 103 3.26 -1.35 22.34
N ALA A 104 2.62 -2.02 21.37
CA ALA A 104 3.01 -1.91 19.97
C ALA A 104 2.66 -0.54 19.38
N LEU A 105 1.48 -0.01 19.70
CA LEU A 105 1.07 1.33 19.24
C LEU A 105 2.03 2.41 19.75
N GLU A 106 2.41 2.36 21.03
CA GLU A 106 3.34 3.30 21.63
C GLU A 106 4.71 3.26 20.92
N GLU A 107 5.21 2.06 20.61
CA GLU A 107 6.45 1.88 19.86
C GLU A 107 6.35 2.52 18.46
N TRP A 108 5.27 2.28 17.70
CA TRP A 108 5.09 2.84 16.37
C TRP A 108 4.88 4.35 16.38
N ARG A 109 4.15 4.88 17.36
CA ARG A 109 4.05 6.33 17.55
C ARG A 109 5.41 6.96 17.84
N GLY A 110 6.24 6.32 18.65
CA GLY A 110 7.60 6.78 18.90
C GLY A 110 8.48 6.83 17.65
N ARG A 111 8.20 5.99 16.63
CA ARG A 111 8.90 6.01 15.33
C ARG A 111 8.33 7.04 14.37
N SER A 112 7.02 7.26 14.38
CA SER A 112 6.29 8.06 13.38
C SER A 112 6.08 9.51 13.78
N ASP A 113 5.69 9.77 15.05
CA ASP A 113 5.30 11.09 15.51
C ASP A 113 6.48 12.07 15.45
N GLY A 114 6.28 13.17 14.73
CA GLY A 114 7.33 14.16 14.49
C GLY A 114 8.43 13.73 13.49
N ASN A 115 8.32 12.55 12.88
CA ASN A 115 9.27 12.06 11.88
C ASN A 115 8.69 11.97 10.47
N ALA A 116 7.39 11.69 10.33
CA ALA A 116 6.74 11.51 9.05
C ALA A 116 6.70 12.81 8.23
N MET A 117 6.92 12.69 6.91
CA MET A 117 6.88 13.80 5.95
C MET A 117 5.51 13.92 5.26
N CYS A 118 4.75 12.85 5.12
CA CYS A 118 3.34 12.86 4.71
C CYS A 118 2.43 12.35 5.83
N ASP A 119 1.12 12.55 5.71
CA ASP A 119 0.14 12.06 6.68
C ASP A 119 0.19 10.54 6.78
N TYR A 120 -0.15 10.01 7.94
CA TYR A 120 -0.12 8.57 8.20
C TYR A 120 -1.25 8.12 9.11
N SER A 121 -1.56 6.84 9.04
CA SER A 121 -2.46 6.12 9.95
C SER A 121 -1.92 4.71 10.17
N PHE A 122 -2.66 3.91 10.96
CA PHE A 122 -2.21 2.57 11.32
C PHE A 122 -3.26 1.49 11.06
N HIS A 123 -2.80 0.33 10.61
CA HIS A 123 -3.46 -0.95 10.83
C HIS A 123 -2.84 -1.61 12.07
N MET A 124 -3.65 -2.19 12.95
CA MET A 124 -3.13 -2.96 14.08
C MET A 124 -2.99 -4.43 13.68
N ALA A 125 -1.76 -4.93 13.63
CA ALA A 125 -1.49 -6.34 13.36
C ALA A 125 -1.59 -7.16 14.65
N VAL A 126 -2.55 -8.09 14.68
CA VAL A 126 -2.83 -8.96 15.83
C VAL A 126 -2.21 -10.34 15.56
N THR A 127 -1.23 -10.70 16.37
CA THR A 127 -0.48 -11.97 16.30
C THR A 127 -0.79 -12.91 17.47
N ASP A 128 -1.53 -12.42 18.46
CA ASP A 128 -2.00 -13.16 19.61
C ASP A 128 -3.34 -12.57 20.08
N PHE A 129 -4.43 -13.32 19.83
CA PHE A 129 -5.77 -12.90 20.25
C PHE A 129 -6.18 -13.60 21.54
N ASN A 130 -6.23 -12.84 22.63
CA ASN A 130 -6.58 -13.28 23.97
C ASN A 130 -7.50 -12.27 24.65
N GLU A 131 -7.92 -12.50 25.91
CA GLU A 131 -8.84 -11.62 26.64
C GLU A 131 -8.33 -10.19 26.86
N ASN A 132 -7.02 -9.98 26.89
CA ASN A 132 -6.46 -8.62 27.01
C ASN A 132 -6.53 -7.90 25.67
N THR A 133 -6.03 -8.52 24.58
CA THR A 133 -6.09 -7.95 23.24
C THR A 133 -7.52 -7.69 22.78
N ARG A 134 -8.47 -8.56 23.18
CA ARG A 134 -9.90 -8.38 22.92
C ARG A 134 -10.44 -7.06 23.50
N ARG A 135 -10.08 -6.71 24.73
CA ARG A 135 -10.51 -5.46 25.37
C ARG A 135 -9.89 -4.23 24.70
N GLU A 136 -8.62 -4.36 24.34
CA GLU A 136 -7.86 -3.28 23.70
C GLU A 136 -8.38 -2.93 22.30
N ILE A 137 -8.96 -3.87 21.55
CA ILE A 137 -9.52 -3.62 20.21
C ILE A 137 -10.56 -2.52 20.23
N ARG A 138 -11.53 -2.57 21.18
CA ARG A 138 -12.56 -1.54 21.31
C ARG A 138 -11.97 -0.17 21.61
N ASP A 139 -11.05 -0.13 22.56
CA ASP A 139 -10.36 1.10 22.93
C ASP A 139 -9.54 1.70 21.77
N LEU A 140 -8.86 0.87 20.97
CA LEU A 140 -8.13 1.29 19.77
C LEU A 140 -9.06 1.92 18.72
N VAL A 141 -10.25 1.36 18.54
CA VAL A 141 -11.25 1.93 17.61
C VAL A 141 -11.78 3.26 18.15
N GLU A 142 -12.24 3.30 19.41
CA GLU A 142 -12.96 4.43 19.98
C GLU A 142 -12.05 5.61 20.35
N LYS A 143 -10.83 5.35 20.81
CA LYS A 143 -9.93 6.38 21.36
C LYS A 143 -8.80 6.77 20.39
N GLU A 144 -8.29 5.79 19.62
CA GLU A 144 -7.14 6.00 18.75
C GLU A 144 -7.52 6.12 17.27
N GLY A 145 -8.78 5.79 16.91
CA GLY A 145 -9.25 5.79 15.53
C GLY A 145 -8.58 4.74 14.66
N ILE A 146 -8.11 3.63 15.25
CA ILE A 146 -7.57 2.47 14.53
C ILE A 146 -8.73 1.51 14.25
N THR A 147 -9.28 1.56 13.04
CA THR A 147 -10.49 0.84 12.65
C THR A 147 -10.23 -0.41 11.82
N SER A 148 -8.98 -0.76 11.57
CA SER A 148 -8.59 -1.93 10.77
C SER A 148 -7.53 -2.76 11.47
N PHE A 149 -7.74 -4.09 11.47
CA PHE A 149 -6.94 -5.05 12.22
C PHE A 149 -6.38 -6.09 11.24
N LYS A 150 -5.05 -6.19 11.18
CA LYS A 150 -4.34 -7.12 10.29
C LYS A 150 -4.15 -8.47 10.97
N THR A 151 -4.34 -9.52 10.18
CA THR A 151 -4.08 -10.91 10.58
C THR A 151 -3.22 -11.62 9.55
N PHE A 152 -2.59 -12.69 9.98
CA PHE A 152 -1.75 -13.53 9.13
C PHE A 152 -2.21 -14.99 9.22
N MET A 153 -2.39 -15.61 8.05
CA MET A 153 -2.63 -17.05 7.93
C MET A 153 -1.33 -17.82 7.59
N ALA A 154 -0.21 -17.11 7.57
CA ALA A 154 1.16 -17.60 7.36
C ALA A 154 2.11 -17.11 8.46
N TYR A 155 3.40 -17.43 8.33
CA TYR A 155 4.45 -17.16 9.30
C TYR A 155 4.21 -17.91 10.62
N LYS A 156 4.06 -19.23 10.51
CA LYS A 156 3.81 -20.16 11.62
C LYS A 156 4.84 -20.00 12.73
N GLY A 157 4.36 -19.91 13.98
CA GLY A 157 5.20 -19.70 15.16
C GLY A 157 5.72 -18.27 15.36
N ALA A 158 5.32 -17.32 14.48
CA ALA A 158 5.68 -15.91 14.59
C ALA A 158 4.47 -14.98 14.54
N LEU A 159 3.80 -14.88 13.38
CA LEU A 159 2.70 -13.95 13.16
C LEU A 159 1.33 -14.62 12.98
N MET A 160 1.33 -15.89 12.60
CA MET A 160 0.13 -16.65 12.27
C MET A 160 -0.76 -16.85 13.50
N ILE A 161 -2.06 -16.54 13.34
CA ILE A 161 -3.12 -16.93 14.27
C ILE A 161 -3.94 -18.07 13.68
N ASP A 162 -4.53 -18.92 14.54
CA ASP A 162 -5.36 -20.02 14.09
C ASP A 162 -6.80 -19.56 13.77
N ASP A 163 -7.59 -20.45 13.15
CA ASP A 163 -8.97 -20.13 12.73
C ASP A 163 -9.88 -19.78 13.93
N ARG A 164 -9.65 -20.36 15.10
CA ARG A 164 -10.42 -20.05 16.33
C ARG A 164 -10.14 -18.62 16.78
N GLN A 165 -8.87 -18.23 16.83
CA GLN A 165 -8.46 -16.86 17.15
C GLN A 165 -8.97 -15.89 16.09
N MET A 166 -8.89 -16.26 14.80
CA MET A 166 -9.39 -15.45 13.69
C MET A 166 -10.89 -15.16 13.81
N ILE A 167 -11.72 -16.18 14.05
CA ILE A 167 -13.17 -16.01 14.23
C ILE A 167 -13.47 -15.15 15.47
N GLY A 168 -12.75 -15.36 16.56
CA GLY A 168 -12.87 -14.56 17.78
C GLY A 168 -12.58 -13.08 17.52
N LEU A 169 -11.46 -12.79 16.84
CA LEU A 169 -11.08 -11.44 16.43
C LEU A 169 -12.11 -10.81 15.49
N MET A 170 -12.55 -11.55 14.46
CA MET A 170 -13.56 -11.07 13.51
C MET A 170 -14.85 -10.63 14.20
N ASN A 171 -15.33 -11.39 15.19
CA ASN A 171 -16.52 -11.01 15.94
C ASN A 171 -16.30 -9.72 16.75
N GLU A 172 -15.18 -9.59 17.47
CA GLU A 172 -14.89 -8.38 18.26
C GLU A 172 -14.73 -7.15 17.37
N VAL A 173 -14.00 -7.27 16.27
CA VAL A 173 -13.78 -6.19 15.30
C VAL A 173 -15.10 -5.77 14.63
N ARG A 174 -15.98 -6.72 14.28
CA ARG A 174 -17.33 -6.43 13.76
C ARG A 174 -18.13 -5.61 14.79
N ASP A 175 -18.14 -6.04 16.04
CA ASP A 175 -18.93 -5.41 17.10
C ASP A 175 -18.46 -3.99 17.42
N CYS A 176 -17.23 -3.64 17.05
CA CYS A 176 -16.68 -2.28 17.12
C CYS A 176 -16.81 -1.50 15.79
N GLY A 177 -17.46 -2.07 14.74
CA GLY A 177 -17.58 -1.43 13.44
C GLY A 177 -16.30 -1.40 12.60
N GLY A 178 -15.27 -2.13 13.01
CA GLY A 178 -13.99 -2.20 12.35
C GLY A 178 -13.96 -3.10 11.12
N MET A 179 -12.75 -3.37 10.63
CA MET A 179 -12.48 -4.22 9.47
C MET A 179 -11.29 -5.14 9.77
N VAL A 180 -11.38 -6.40 9.34
CA VAL A 180 -10.24 -7.34 9.38
C VAL A 180 -9.57 -7.37 8.02
N THR A 181 -8.25 -7.14 8.01
CA THR A 181 -7.39 -7.30 6.83
C THR A 181 -6.54 -8.56 6.99
N VAL A 182 -6.21 -9.25 5.90
CA VAL A 182 -5.54 -10.55 5.99
C VAL A 182 -4.41 -10.72 4.98
N HIS A 183 -3.27 -11.23 5.46
CA HIS A 183 -2.28 -11.92 4.63
C HIS A 183 -2.77 -13.37 4.44
N ALA A 184 -3.37 -13.64 3.29
CA ALA A 184 -4.09 -14.87 3.02
C ALA A 184 -3.20 -15.88 2.28
N THR A 185 -2.25 -16.52 2.99
CA THR A 185 -1.49 -17.65 2.46
C THR A 185 -1.42 -18.76 3.50
N ASN A 186 -1.51 -20.03 3.07
CA ASN A 186 -1.55 -21.20 3.97
C ASN A 186 -0.18 -21.49 4.56
N GLY A 187 0.02 -21.09 5.81
CA GLY A 187 1.30 -21.18 6.52
C GLY A 187 1.78 -22.62 6.74
N ASP A 188 0.87 -23.58 6.95
CA ASP A 188 1.24 -24.99 7.14
C ASP A 188 1.78 -25.61 5.84
N MET A 189 1.14 -25.33 4.70
CA MET A 189 1.63 -25.79 3.40
C MET A 189 2.99 -25.17 3.06
N ILE A 190 3.16 -23.87 3.32
CA ILE A 190 4.41 -23.16 3.07
C ILE A 190 5.53 -23.72 3.94
N ASP A 191 5.31 -23.88 5.24
CA ASP A 191 6.29 -24.42 6.18
C ASP A 191 6.76 -25.83 5.77
N TYR A 192 5.81 -26.69 5.35
CA TYR A 192 6.13 -28.01 4.84
C TYR A 192 7.01 -27.95 3.58
N LEU A 193 6.65 -27.10 2.59
CA LEU A 193 7.39 -27.00 1.33
C LEU A 193 8.77 -26.37 1.52
N VAL A 194 8.89 -25.35 2.36
CA VAL A 194 10.18 -24.74 2.73
C VAL A 194 11.08 -25.81 3.38
N SER A 195 10.57 -26.56 4.35
CA SER A 195 11.32 -27.61 5.05
C SER A 195 11.77 -28.71 4.09
N LYS A 196 10.88 -29.12 3.17
CA LYS A 196 11.18 -30.12 2.14
C LYS A 196 12.30 -29.64 1.19
N HIS A 197 12.17 -28.46 0.61
CA HIS A 197 13.18 -27.94 -0.31
C HIS A 197 14.54 -27.78 0.35
N ARG A 198 14.59 -27.30 1.59
CA ARG A 198 15.84 -27.20 2.37
C ARG A 198 16.47 -28.56 2.63
N ALA A 199 15.69 -29.58 2.99
CA ALA A 199 16.19 -30.93 3.18
C ALA A 199 16.74 -31.55 1.90
N GLU A 200 16.23 -31.14 0.71
CA GLU A 200 16.71 -31.56 -0.60
C GLU A 200 17.91 -30.74 -1.10
N GLY A 201 18.42 -29.78 -0.31
CA GLY A 201 19.53 -28.90 -0.72
C GLY A 201 19.16 -27.85 -1.77
N LYS A 202 17.89 -27.58 -1.95
CA LYS A 202 17.32 -26.61 -2.91
C LYS A 202 17.20 -25.26 -2.21
N LEU A 203 18.21 -24.40 -2.35
CA LEU A 203 18.39 -23.22 -1.49
C LEU A 203 18.39 -21.87 -2.21
N THR A 204 18.25 -21.85 -3.55
CA THR A 204 18.26 -20.60 -4.33
C THR A 204 16.95 -19.83 -4.21
N PRO A 205 16.89 -18.53 -4.60
CA PRO A 205 15.68 -17.71 -4.56
C PRO A 205 14.47 -18.31 -5.28
N LEU A 206 14.68 -19.11 -6.32
CA LEU A 206 13.62 -19.83 -7.02
C LEU A 206 12.76 -20.69 -6.09
N TYR A 207 13.37 -21.30 -5.06
CA TYR A 207 12.63 -22.14 -4.13
C TYR A 207 11.80 -21.37 -3.11
N HIS A 208 12.02 -20.07 -2.95
CA HIS A 208 11.06 -19.20 -2.28
C HIS A 208 9.72 -19.21 -3.02
N TYR A 209 9.73 -18.97 -4.32
CA TYR A 209 8.53 -19.02 -5.16
C TYR A 209 7.89 -20.43 -5.17
N LEU A 210 8.69 -21.48 -5.38
CA LEU A 210 8.21 -22.86 -5.45
C LEU A 210 7.68 -23.38 -4.10
N SER A 211 8.03 -22.76 -2.99
CA SER A 211 7.49 -23.07 -1.66
C SER A 211 6.14 -22.40 -1.39
N GLN A 212 5.72 -21.48 -2.24
CA GLN A 212 4.46 -20.73 -2.11
C GLN A 212 3.62 -20.81 -3.40
N PRO A 213 3.24 -22.03 -3.86
CA PRO A 213 2.41 -22.17 -5.06
C PRO A 213 1.06 -21.46 -4.88
N GLU A 214 0.42 -21.09 -6.00
CA GLU A 214 -0.86 -20.34 -6.02
C GLU A 214 -1.94 -20.93 -5.09
N ILE A 215 -1.98 -22.26 -4.96
CA ILE A 215 -2.96 -22.93 -4.09
C ILE A 215 -2.83 -22.52 -2.63
N THR A 216 -1.64 -22.13 -2.15
CA THR A 216 -1.47 -21.66 -0.77
C THR A 216 -2.19 -20.36 -0.51
N GLU A 217 -2.31 -19.51 -1.51
CA GLU A 217 -3.04 -18.24 -1.45
C GLU A 217 -4.52 -18.45 -1.71
N SER A 218 -4.89 -19.20 -2.73
CA SER A 218 -6.30 -19.40 -3.08
C SER A 218 -7.09 -20.14 -1.98
N GLU A 219 -6.50 -21.17 -1.34
CA GLU A 219 -7.12 -21.86 -0.21
C GLU A 219 -7.33 -20.91 0.98
N ALA A 220 -6.27 -20.18 1.37
CA ALA A 220 -6.35 -19.28 2.51
C ALA A 220 -7.33 -18.11 2.25
N ALA A 221 -7.36 -17.56 1.04
CA ALA A 221 -8.31 -16.52 0.65
C ALA A 221 -9.76 -17.02 0.75
N GLY A 222 -10.05 -18.23 0.24
CA GLY A 222 -11.38 -18.84 0.34
C GLY A 222 -11.81 -19.07 1.79
N ARG A 223 -10.94 -19.64 2.60
CA ARG A 223 -11.20 -19.88 4.03
C ARG A 223 -11.43 -18.58 4.80
N PHE A 224 -10.64 -17.54 4.56
CA PHE A 224 -10.85 -16.21 5.15
C PHE A 224 -12.20 -15.59 4.73
N VAL A 225 -12.53 -15.66 3.45
CA VAL A 225 -13.78 -15.15 2.90
C VAL A 225 -14.99 -15.85 3.53
N ASP A 226 -14.94 -17.16 3.73
CA ASP A 226 -16.00 -17.93 4.39
C ASP A 226 -16.14 -17.58 5.87
N MET A 227 -15.03 -17.43 6.61
CA MET A 227 -15.05 -16.96 8.00
C MET A 227 -15.61 -15.53 8.10
N ALA A 228 -15.25 -14.65 7.19
CA ALA A 228 -15.77 -13.28 7.14
C ALA A 228 -17.29 -13.26 6.81
N TYR A 229 -17.75 -14.15 5.93
CA TYR A 229 -19.17 -14.32 5.65
C TYR A 229 -19.94 -14.78 6.89
N HIS A 230 -19.44 -15.80 7.57
CA HIS A 230 -20.06 -16.35 8.78
C HIS A 230 -20.16 -15.31 9.90
N THR A 231 -19.11 -14.52 10.11
CA THR A 231 -19.06 -13.52 11.18
C THR A 231 -19.74 -12.21 10.81
N GLY A 232 -19.90 -11.89 9.53
CA GLY A 232 -20.44 -10.61 9.05
C GLY A 232 -19.48 -9.43 9.20
N VAL A 233 -18.19 -9.65 9.46
CA VAL A 233 -17.19 -8.60 9.58
C VAL A 233 -16.86 -7.99 8.21
N ARG A 234 -16.55 -6.68 8.18
CA ARG A 234 -15.96 -6.05 7.01
C ARG A 234 -14.57 -6.65 6.77
N SER A 235 -14.30 -7.05 5.54
CA SER A 235 -13.10 -7.82 5.19
C SER A 235 -12.29 -7.18 4.07
N TYR A 236 -10.97 -7.38 4.13
CA TYR A 236 -10.02 -6.86 3.15
C TYR A 236 -8.87 -7.86 2.96
N ILE A 237 -8.67 -8.31 1.71
CA ILE A 237 -7.51 -9.13 1.35
C ILE A 237 -6.42 -8.19 0.84
N VAL A 238 -5.28 -8.14 1.53
CA VAL A 238 -4.13 -7.35 1.12
C VAL A 238 -3.33 -8.09 0.03
N HIS A 239 -2.60 -7.36 -0.80
CA HIS A 239 -1.60 -7.88 -1.78
C HIS A 239 -2.01 -9.18 -2.50
N LEU A 240 -3.25 -9.31 -3.01
CA LEU A 240 -3.71 -10.47 -3.77
C LEU A 240 -2.93 -10.60 -5.08
N THR A 241 -2.44 -11.83 -5.39
CA THR A 241 -1.47 -12.03 -6.47
C THR A 241 -1.89 -12.96 -7.59
N CYS A 242 -2.88 -13.84 -7.41
CA CYS A 242 -3.14 -14.91 -8.35
C CYS A 242 -4.62 -15.11 -8.71
N GLU A 243 -4.85 -15.78 -9.85
CA GLU A 243 -6.19 -16.09 -10.35
C GLU A 243 -7.03 -16.89 -9.34
N GLY A 244 -6.42 -17.91 -8.69
CA GLY A 244 -7.13 -18.75 -7.75
C GLY A 244 -7.72 -17.96 -6.57
N ALA A 245 -6.95 -17.00 -6.00
CA ALA A 245 -7.43 -16.14 -4.93
C ALA A 245 -8.50 -15.15 -5.42
N LEU A 246 -8.34 -14.57 -6.63
CA LEU A 246 -9.35 -13.68 -7.22
C LEU A 246 -10.68 -14.41 -7.50
N ASN A 247 -10.64 -15.71 -7.83
CA ASN A 247 -11.84 -16.53 -8.02
C ASN A 247 -12.61 -16.68 -6.71
N GLN A 248 -11.95 -16.79 -5.55
CA GLN A 248 -12.64 -16.80 -4.24
C GLN A 248 -13.41 -15.50 -4.00
N VAL A 249 -12.84 -14.36 -4.39
CA VAL A 249 -13.52 -13.05 -4.32
C VAL A 249 -14.70 -12.99 -5.29
N ARG A 250 -14.54 -13.53 -6.48
CA ARG A 250 -15.63 -13.59 -7.49
C ARG A 250 -16.81 -14.43 -6.98
N GLU A 251 -16.56 -15.58 -6.39
CA GLU A 251 -17.58 -16.43 -5.76
C GLU A 251 -18.27 -15.72 -4.58
N ALA A 252 -17.52 -15.00 -3.75
CA ALA A 252 -18.10 -14.17 -2.69
C ALA A 252 -19.05 -13.11 -3.25
N THR A 253 -18.68 -12.44 -4.33
CA THR A 253 -19.53 -11.44 -5.00
C THR A 253 -20.82 -12.06 -5.53
N MET A 254 -20.79 -13.29 -6.07
CA MET A 254 -22.00 -14.00 -6.54
C MET A 254 -23.00 -14.27 -5.40
N ARG A 255 -22.55 -14.41 -4.16
CA ARG A 255 -23.41 -14.56 -2.98
C ARG A 255 -23.71 -13.24 -2.26
N ASN A 256 -23.49 -12.09 -2.93
CA ASN A 256 -23.66 -10.73 -2.40
C ASN A 256 -22.79 -10.41 -1.17
N GLN A 257 -21.70 -11.10 -1.00
CA GLN A 257 -20.70 -10.78 0.03
C GLN A 257 -19.73 -9.73 -0.52
N LYS A 258 -19.57 -8.61 0.20
CA LYS A 258 -18.59 -7.59 -0.14
C LYS A 258 -17.25 -7.95 0.50
N VAL A 259 -16.24 -8.18 -0.32
CA VAL A 259 -14.84 -8.35 0.07
C VAL A 259 -14.04 -7.24 -0.60
N ASN A 260 -13.29 -6.45 0.16
CA ASN A 260 -12.38 -5.47 -0.42
C ASN A 260 -11.05 -6.16 -0.73
N VAL A 261 -10.41 -5.75 -1.82
CA VAL A 261 -9.19 -6.40 -2.32
C VAL A 261 -8.17 -5.36 -2.76
N GLU A 262 -6.95 -5.59 -2.38
CA GLU A 262 -5.77 -4.88 -2.84
C GLU A 262 -4.88 -5.84 -3.64
N THR A 263 -4.31 -5.34 -4.72
CA THR A 263 -3.09 -5.88 -5.28
C THR A 263 -1.97 -4.85 -5.19
N CYS A 264 -0.73 -5.23 -5.45
CA CYS A 264 0.37 -4.28 -5.45
C CYS A 264 0.93 -4.13 -6.86
N ILE A 265 1.59 -2.98 -7.10
CA ILE A 265 2.09 -2.62 -8.43
C ILE A 265 3.04 -3.68 -9.00
N GLN A 266 3.86 -4.33 -8.16
CA GLN A 266 4.78 -5.38 -8.57
C GLN A 266 4.08 -6.60 -9.15
N TYR A 267 2.91 -7.00 -8.64
CA TYR A 267 2.17 -8.16 -9.13
C TYR A 267 1.47 -7.90 -10.47
N LEU A 268 1.28 -6.62 -10.84
CA LEU A 268 0.76 -6.23 -12.14
C LEU A 268 1.84 -6.21 -13.23
N LEU A 269 3.12 -6.13 -12.86
CA LEU A 269 4.20 -5.78 -13.80
C LEU A 269 5.36 -6.78 -13.82
N LEU A 270 5.70 -7.40 -12.70
CA LEU A 270 6.81 -8.33 -12.55
C LEU A 270 6.31 -9.77 -12.47
N ASP A 271 7.13 -10.73 -12.89
CA ASP A 271 6.78 -12.15 -12.89
C ASP A 271 7.87 -13.06 -12.30
N ALA A 272 7.50 -14.31 -12.05
CA ALA A 272 8.33 -15.28 -11.35
C ALA A 272 9.63 -15.67 -12.07
N SER A 273 9.80 -15.33 -13.34
CA SER A 273 11.06 -15.59 -14.06
C SER A 273 12.25 -14.85 -13.44
N LEU A 274 12.01 -13.78 -12.71
CA LEU A 274 13.04 -13.03 -12.01
C LEU A 274 13.73 -13.84 -10.90
N TYR A 275 13.08 -14.88 -10.37
CA TYR A 275 13.68 -15.78 -9.38
C TYR A 275 14.67 -16.78 -9.97
N GLU A 276 14.68 -16.98 -11.30
CA GLU A 276 15.59 -17.91 -11.99
C GLU A 276 17.04 -17.39 -12.05
N ASN A 277 17.23 -16.09 -11.77
CA ASN A 277 18.56 -15.50 -11.67
C ASN A 277 19.14 -15.72 -10.27
N ASP A 278 19.98 -16.73 -10.11
CA ASP A 278 20.59 -17.08 -8.83
C ASP A 278 21.41 -15.94 -8.20
N ASN A 279 21.97 -15.03 -9.01
CA ASN A 279 22.78 -13.92 -8.51
C ASN A 279 21.95 -12.73 -8.00
N GLU A 280 20.78 -12.49 -8.58
CA GLU A 280 19.98 -11.30 -8.31
C GLU A 280 18.56 -11.61 -7.83
N GLY A 281 18.09 -12.84 -7.96
CA GLY A 281 16.72 -13.24 -7.61
C GLY A 281 16.29 -12.87 -6.20
N ALA A 282 17.24 -12.72 -5.29
CA ALA A 282 16.99 -12.27 -3.92
C ALA A 282 16.37 -10.84 -3.86
N LYS A 283 16.61 -9.98 -4.85
CA LYS A 283 16.03 -8.63 -4.92
C LYS A 283 14.50 -8.66 -4.91
N TRP A 284 13.91 -9.68 -5.53
CA TRP A 284 12.47 -9.82 -5.71
C TRP A 284 11.81 -10.79 -4.71
N VAL A 285 12.57 -11.31 -3.74
CA VAL A 285 11.99 -12.15 -2.67
C VAL A 285 11.09 -11.31 -1.78
N MET A 286 9.78 -11.59 -1.86
CA MET A 286 8.69 -10.98 -1.10
C MET A 286 7.59 -12.02 -0.86
N SER A 287 6.70 -11.81 0.07
CA SER A 287 5.58 -12.73 0.34
C SER A 287 4.24 -11.99 0.35
N PRO A 288 3.29 -12.42 -0.52
CA PRO A 288 3.39 -13.52 -1.47
C PRO A 288 4.44 -13.27 -2.57
N PRO A 289 4.98 -14.33 -3.21
CA PRO A 289 5.94 -14.16 -4.29
C PRO A 289 5.27 -13.68 -5.57
N LEU A 290 6.09 -13.15 -6.49
CA LEU A 290 5.66 -12.87 -7.87
C LEU A 290 5.09 -14.13 -8.51
N ARG A 291 4.07 -13.96 -9.36
CA ARG A 291 3.37 -15.04 -10.05
C ARG A 291 3.71 -15.11 -11.54
N GLN A 292 3.00 -15.92 -12.27
CA GLN A 292 3.18 -16.03 -13.72
C GLN A 292 2.52 -14.85 -14.47
N LYS A 293 2.90 -14.62 -15.71
CA LYS A 293 2.30 -13.55 -16.56
C LYS A 293 0.78 -13.68 -16.73
N LYS A 294 0.24 -14.91 -16.71
CA LYS A 294 -1.23 -15.12 -16.74
C LYS A 294 -1.93 -14.46 -15.58
N ASP A 295 -1.30 -14.45 -14.38
CA ASP A 295 -1.88 -13.84 -13.19
C ASP A 295 -1.91 -12.31 -13.28
N GLN A 296 -0.92 -11.70 -13.93
CA GLN A 296 -0.94 -10.25 -14.22
C GLN A 296 -2.19 -9.88 -15.04
N GLU A 297 -2.46 -10.59 -16.13
CA GLU A 297 -3.64 -10.32 -16.97
C GLU A 297 -4.95 -10.55 -16.19
N THR A 298 -4.98 -11.55 -15.32
CA THR A 298 -6.12 -11.80 -14.44
C THR A 298 -6.33 -10.66 -13.43
N LEU A 299 -5.27 -10.13 -12.84
CA LEU A 299 -5.35 -8.98 -11.94
C LEU A 299 -5.81 -7.71 -12.65
N TRP A 300 -5.30 -7.42 -13.86
CA TRP A 300 -5.77 -6.31 -14.68
C TRP A 300 -7.25 -6.44 -15.03
N ALA A 301 -7.71 -7.64 -15.39
CA ALA A 301 -9.13 -7.92 -15.61
C ALA A 301 -9.95 -7.74 -14.32
N GLY A 302 -9.41 -8.16 -13.17
CA GLY A 302 -10.03 -7.96 -11.85
C GLY A 302 -10.21 -6.48 -11.50
N ILE A 303 -9.24 -5.64 -11.84
CA ILE A 303 -9.33 -4.18 -11.72
C ILE A 303 -10.47 -3.62 -12.60
N GLN A 304 -10.52 -4.03 -13.87
CA GLN A 304 -11.56 -3.57 -14.80
C GLN A 304 -12.96 -4.01 -14.36
N GLN A 305 -13.09 -5.20 -13.78
CA GLN A 305 -14.34 -5.75 -13.24
C GLN A 305 -14.74 -5.15 -11.88
N GLY A 306 -13.86 -4.36 -11.23
CA GLY A 306 -14.11 -3.80 -9.90
C GLY A 306 -13.92 -4.80 -8.75
N LEU A 307 -13.34 -5.97 -9.01
CA LEU A 307 -13.01 -6.98 -7.99
C LEU A 307 -11.76 -6.61 -7.18
N VAL A 308 -10.84 -5.86 -7.79
CA VAL A 308 -9.68 -5.26 -7.14
C VAL A 308 -9.89 -3.75 -7.06
N GLN A 309 -9.94 -3.20 -5.85
CA GLN A 309 -10.30 -1.80 -5.62
C GLN A 309 -9.10 -0.90 -5.35
N VAL A 310 -7.97 -1.45 -4.92
CA VAL A 310 -6.78 -0.68 -4.52
C VAL A 310 -5.53 -1.28 -5.15
N VAL A 311 -4.62 -0.41 -5.57
CA VAL A 311 -3.25 -0.78 -5.94
C VAL A 311 -2.31 -0.14 -4.93
N GLY A 312 -1.86 -0.94 -3.96
CA GLY A 312 -0.87 -0.55 -2.95
C GLY A 312 0.56 -0.89 -3.36
N THR A 313 1.47 -0.86 -2.40
CA THR A 313 2.88 -1.22 -2.65
C THR A 313 3.38 -2.41 -1.85
N ASP A 314 2.89 -2.61 -0.64
CA ASP A 314 3.54 -3.51 0.33
C ASP A 314 5.02 -3.13 0.49
N HIS A 315 5.27 -1.81 0.56
CA HIS A 315 6.62 -1.25 0.60
C HIS A 315 7.35 -1.67 1.87
N CYS A 316 8.32 -2.56 1.69
CA CYS A 316 9.16 -3.10 2.75
C CYS A 316 10.58 -3.32 2.18
N PRO A 317 11.37 -2.24 2.00
CA PRO A 317 12.67 -2.33 1.35
C PRO A 317 13.72 -2.90 2.30
N PHE A 318 14.71 -3.58 1.69
CA PHE A 318 15.91 -4.06 2.35
C PHE A 318 17.09 -3.74 1.46
N MET A 319 18.20 -3.25 2.03
CA MET A 319 19.45 -3.05 1.31
C MET A 319 19.92 -4.36 0.67
N TRP A 320 20.71 -4.26 -0.38
CA TRP A 320 21.22 -5.48 -1.05
C TRP A 320 21.96 -6.41 -0.08
N GLU A 321 22.82 -5.86 0.79
CA GLU A 321 23.51 -6.66 1.80
C GLU A 321 22.56 -7.38 2.77
N GLN A 322 21.41 -6.79 3.10
CA GLN A 322 20.39 -7.43 3.92
C GLN A 322 19.74 -8.61 3.16
N LYS A 323 19.49 -8.47 1.87
CA LYS A 323 19.02 -9.58 1.03
C LYS A 323 20.02 -10.73 0.98
N LEU A 324 21.32 -10.44 1.00
CA LEU A 324 22.39 -11.43 1.02
C LEU A 324 22.51 -12.21 2.34
N MET A 325 21.80 -11.82 3.40
CA MET A 325 21.69 -12.65 4.62
C MET A 325 21.16 -14.06 4.31
N GLY A 326 20.38 -14.19 3.23
CA GLY A 326 19.84 -15.44 2.74
C GLY A 326 20.52 -16.01 1.49
N GLU A 327 21.72 -15.54 1.11
CA GLU A 327 22.43 -15.97 -0.11
C GLU A 327 22.56 -17.51 -0.23
N LYS A 328 22.74 -18.19 0.91
CA LYS A 328 22.92 -19.66 0.98
C LYS A 328 21.66 -20.42 1.39
N ASP A 329 20.56 -19.74 1.66
CA ASP A 329 19.30 -20.33 2.12
C ASP A 329 18.16 -19.35 1.90
N PHE A 330 17.37 -19.55 0.85
CA PHE A 330 16.28 -18.67 0.47
C PHE A 330 15.32 -18.33 1.63
N SER A 331 15.15 -19.24 2.57
CA SER A 331 14.27 -19.05 3.73
C SER A 331 14.75 -17.98 4.71
N LYS A 332 15.97 -17.47 4.53
CA LYS A 332 16.58 -16.41 5.33
C LYS A 332 16.68 -15.06 4.61
N ILE A 333 16.26 -15.00 3.34
CA ILE A 333 16.20 -13.73 2.61
C ILE A 333 15.09 -12.90 3.21
N PRO A 334 15.34 -11.69 3.73
CA PRO A 334 14.28 -10.81 4.19
C PRO A 334 13.27 -10.53 3.08
N ASN A 335 11.98 -10.86 3.34
CA ASN A 335 10.93 -10.72 2.34
C ASN A 335 10.44 -9.29 2.28
N GLY A 336 10.56 -8.65 1.12
CA GLY A 336 10.06 -7.30 0.93
C GLY A 336 10.52 -6.66 -0.39
N HIS A 337 9.87 -5.58 -0.77
CA HIS A 337 10.01 -4.95 -2.08
C HIS A 337 9.97 -3.42 -1.98
N PRO A 338 10.86 -2.67 -2.65
CA PRO A 338 10.82 -1.22 -2.73
C PRO A 338 9.90 -0.77 -3.88
N ALA A 339 8.80 -0.05 -3.56
CA ALA A 339 7.85 0.37 -4.60
C ALA A 339 7.17 1.72 -4.38
N ILE A 340 7.22 2.32 -3.18
CA ILE A 340 6.35 3.44 -2.80
C ILE A 340 6.48 4.66 -3.71
N GLU A 341 7.70 4.99 -4.12
CA GLU A 341 7.96 6.16 -4.98
C GLU A 341 7.47 5.94 -6.41
N HIS A 342 7.52 4.69 -6.91
CA HIS A 342 7.23 4.40 -8.32
C HIS A 342 5.79 3.96 -8.59
N ARG A 343 4.96 3.77 -7.56
CA ARG A 343 3.60 3.24 -7.67
C ARG A 343 2.75 3.99 -8.69
N MET A 344 2.65 5.32 -8.55
CA MET A 344 1.75 6.10 -9.40
C MET A 344 2.28 6.22 -10.83
N GLU A 345 3.56 6.47 -11.04
CA GLU A 345 4.12 6.60 -12.38
C GLU A 345 4.08 5.27 -13.16
N LEU A 346 4.35 4.14 -12.50
CA LEU A 346 4.23 2.81 -13.10
C LEU A 346 2.78 2.49 -13.47
N LEU A 347 1.83 2.72 -12.54
CA LEU A 347 0.42 2.46 -12.81
C LEU A 347 -0.13 3.38 -13.90
N TYR A 348 0.32 4.64 -13.97
CA TYR A 348 -0.04 5.55 -15.03
C TYR A 348 0.53 5.09 -16.39
N SER A 349 1.82 4.82 -16.46
CA SER A 349 2.50 4.39 -17.68
C SER A 349 1.94 3.07 -18.23
N GLU A 350 1.83 2.06 -17.37
CA GLU A 350 1.46 0.70 -17.76
C GLU A 350 -0.08 0.49 -17.82
N GLY A 351 -0.81 1.26 -17.06
CA GLY A 351 -2.28 1.20 -16.99
C GLY A 351 -2.96 2.19 -17.92
N VAL A 352 -2.75 3.49 -17.68
CA VAL A 352 -3.47 4.56 -18.41
C VAL A 352 -2.93 4.73 -19.82
N LYS A 353 -1.60 4.92 -19.97
CA LYS A 353 -0.99 5.15 -21.30
C LYS A 353 -1.13 3.94 -22.23
N LYS A 354 -1.15 2.72 -21.69
CA LYS A 354 -1.41 1.50 -22.46
C LYS A 354 -2.91 1.18 -22.64
N GLY A 355 -3.81 2.03 -22.15
CA GLY A 355 -5.25 1.87 -22.33
C GLY A 355 -5.89 0.72 -21.55
N ARG A 356 -5.24 0.19 -20.52
CA ARG A 356 -5.78 -0.88 -19.66
C ARG A 356 -6.83 -0.34 -18.69
N ILE A 357 -6.69 0.90 -18.23
CA ILE A 357 -7.62 1.58 -17.33
C ILE A 357 -7.84 3.03 -17.76
N SER A 358 -8.99 3.60 -17.40
CA SER A 358 -9.23 5.04 -17.56
C SER A 358 -8.45 5.88 -16.54
N ILE A 359 -8.31 7.17 -16.81
CA ILE A 359 -7.66 8.09 -15.88
C ILE A 359 -8.45 8.22 -14.56
N ASN A 360 -9.78 8.17 -14.61
CA ASN A 360 -10.62 8.18 -13.41
C ASN A 360 -10.41 6.89 -12.59
N LYS A 361 -10.30 5.73 -13.26
CA LYS A 361 -9.97 4.45 -12.60
C LYS A 361 -8.60 4.50 -11.92
N PHE A 362 -7.62 5.16 -12.51
CA PHE A 362 -6.31 5.39 -11.89
C PHE A 362 -6.47 6.13 -10.55
N VAL A 363 -7.26 7.22 -10.52
CA VAL A 363 -7.53 7.97 -9.28
C VAL A 363 -8.29 7.12 -8.26
N GLU A 364 -9.27 6.32 -8.70
CA GLU A 364 -9.95 5.37 -7.82
C GLU A 364 -8.96 4.44 -7.11
N LEU A 365 -8.06 3.82 -7.88
CA LEU A 365 -7.14 2.78 -7.40
C LEU A 365 -6.02 3.32 -6.49
N THR A 366 -5.56 4.54 -6.74
CA THR A 366 -4.41 5.12 -6.06
C THR A 366 -4.76 6.02 -4.87
N SER A 367 -6.02 6.45 -4.76
CA SER A 367 -6.43 7.45 -3.78
C SER A 367 -7.84 7.21 -3.22
N THR A 368 -8.88 7.43 -4.05
CA THR A 368 -10.27 7.55 -3.58
C THR A 368 -10.81 6.29 -2.93
N ASN A 369 -10.52 5.11 -3.48
CA ASN A 369 -11.02 3.84 -2.93
C ASN A 369 -10.39 3.53 -1.57
N ALA A 370 -9.08 3.74 -1.40
CA ALA A 370 -8.43 3.60 -0.09
C ALA A 370 -9.07 4.54 0.94
N ALA A 371 -9.31 5.81 0.58
CA ALA A 371 -10.00 6.75 1.47
C ALA A 371 -11.39 6.27 1.87
N LYS A 372 -12.20 5.76 0.93
CA LYS A 372 -13.56 5.25 1.20
C LYS A 372 -13.54 3.98 2.06
N ILE A 373 -12.67 3.03 1.72
CA ILE A 373 -12.58 1.74 2.40
C ILE A 373 -12.16 1.92 3.86
N PHE A 374 -11.19 2.80 4.11
CA PHE A 374 -10.60 3.01 5.43
C PHE A 374 -11.18 4.22 6.20
N GLY A 375 -12.30 4.80 5.73
CA GLY A 375 -13.07 5.78 6.51
C GLY A 375 -12.56 7.22 6.50
N MET A 376 -11.71 7.58 5.54
CA MET A 376 -11.11 8.93 5.43
C MET A 376 -11.81 9.83 4.40
N PHE A 377 -12.64 9.27 3.53
CA PHE A 377 -13.43 10.02 2.56
C PHE A 377 -14.62 10.73 3.25
N PRO A 378 -14.98 12.00 2.90
CA PRO A 378 -14.46 12.81 1.79
C PRO A 378 -13.26 13.71 2.16
N ARG A 379 -12.76 13.65 3.38
CA ARG A 379 -11.64 14.48 3.84
C ARG A 379 -10.38 14.24 3.02
N LYS A 380 -10.04 12.97 2.77
CA LYS A 380 -8.91 12.51 1.95
C LYS A 380 -9.41 11.80 0.69
N GLY A 381 -8.55 11.68 -0.33
CA GLY A 381 -8.85 10.98 -1.58
C GLY A 381 -9.87 11.69 -2.47
N ASN A 382 -9.98 13.01 -2.32
CA ASN A 382 -10.96 13.87 -2.98
C ASN A 382 -10.36 15.25 -3.26
N LEU A 383 -10.89 15.94 -4.27
CA LEU A 383 -10.60 17.35 -4.58
C LEU A 383 -11.82 18.25 -4.37
N GLY A 384 -12.79 17.83 -3.55
CA GLY A 384 -13.97 18.63 -3.24
C GLY A 384 -13.66 19.80 -2.30
N ILE A 385 -14.51 20.85 -2.33
CA ILE A 385 -14.44 21.97 -1.38
C ILE A 385 -14.57 21.43 0.06
N GLY A 386 -13.67 21.83 0.94
CA GLY A 386 -13.59 21.37 2.33
C GLY A 386 -12.76 20.11 2.53
N ALA A 387 -12.29 19.44 1.46
CA ALA A 387 -11.32 18.36 1.58
C ALA A 387 -9.94 18.92 1.97
N ASP A 388 -9.12 18.07 2.59
CA ASP A 388 -7.71 18.39 2.83
C ASP A 388 -7.02 18.70 1.50
N ALA A 389 -6.20 19.74 1.49
CA ALA A 389 -5.47 20.17 0.30
C ALA A 389 -4.24 19.28 0.06
N ASP A 390 -4.51 18.03 -0.29
CA ASP A 390 -3.55 17.03 -0.69
C ASP A 390 -3.75 16.71 -2.17
N LEU A 391 -2.82 17.14 -3.02
CA LEU A 391 -2.95 16.97 -4.46
C LEU A 391 -1.60 16.82 -5.15
N VAL A 392 -1.65 16.18 -6.30
CA VAL A 392 -0.50 15.90 -7.15
C VAL A 392 -0.69 16.64 -8.48
N ILE A 393 0.30 17.41 -8.86
CA ILE A 393 0.44 17.99 -10.20
C ILE A 393 1.37 17.05 -10.97
N PHE A 394 0.87 16.51 -12.08
CA PHE A 394 1.49 15.39 -12.77
C PHE A 394 1.69 15.71 -14.26
N ASP A 395 2.95 15.65 -14.69
CA ASP A 395 3.30 15.81 -16.11
C ASP A 395 3.02 14.50 -16.86
N GLN A 396 1.93 14.47 -17.58
CA GLN A 396 1.41 13.29 -18.26
C GLN A 396 2.25 12.83 -19.48
N GLU A 397 3.13 13.68 -20.00
CA GLU A 397 3.94 13.42 -21.20
C GLU A 397 5.44 13.21 -20.88
N LYS A 398 5.86 13.50 -19.65
CA LYS A 398 7.26 13.37 -19.24
C LYS A 398 7.72 11.92 -19.33
N LYS A 399 8.72 11.68 -20.16
CA LYS A 399 9.39 10.38 -20.26
C LYS A 399 10.65 10.38 -19.42
N HIS A 400 10.90 9.31 -18.70
CA HIS A 400 12.12 9.13 -17.92
C HIS A 400 12.40 7.66 -17.68
N THR A 401 13.59 7.37 -17.17
CA THR A 401 14.02 6.02 -16.82
C THR A 401 14.13 5.89 -15.30
N ILE A 402 13.50 4.86 -14.74
CA ILE A 402 13.60 4.54 -13.31
C ILE A 402 15.01 4.06 -12.99
N SER A 403 15.61 4.59 -11.93
CA SER A 403 16.92 4.17 -11.45
C SER A 403 17.10 4.38 -9.96
N ALA A 404 17.80 3.45 -9.32
CA ALA A 404 18.22 3.58 -7.93
C ALA A 404 19.09 4.83 -7.66
N LYS A 405 19.69 5.40 -8.70
CA LYS A 405 20.51 6.63 -8.58
C LYS A 405 19.69 7.90 -8.41
N THR A 406 18.39 7.84 -8.69
CA THR A 406 17.52 9.02 -8.74
C THR A 406 16.28 8.91 -7.85
N HIS A 407 16.01 7.75 -7.26
CA HIS A 407 14.93 7.59 -6.30
C HIS A 407 15.33 8.06 -4.90
N HIS A 408 14.34 8.29 -4.04
CA HIS A 408 14.51 8.81 -2.67
C HIS A 408 14.29 7.72 -1.60
N MET A 409 13.95 6.50 -2.00
CA MET A 409 13.86 5.35 -1.09
C MET A 409 15.25 5.00 -0.55
N ASN A 410 15.35 4.65 0.73
CA ASN A 410 16.60 4.24 1.37
C ASN A 410 16.94 2.78 1.06
N VAL A 411 17.19 2.51 -0.22
CA VAL A 411 17.59 1.20 -0.75
C VAL A 411 18.56 1.41 -1.92
N ASP A 412 19.55 0.54 -2.04
CA ASP A 412 20.67 0.68 -2.98
C ASP A 412 20.45 0.03 -4.36
N TYR A 413 19.23 -0.45 -4.62
CA TYR A 413 18.80 -0.97 -5.93
C TYR A 413 17.34 -0.58 -6.22
N SER A 414 16.96 -0.63 -7.49
CA SER A 414 15.55 -0.55 -7.89
C SER A 414 15.09 -1.87 -8.50
N ALA A 415 13.91 -2.32 -8.11
CA ALA A 415 13.28 -3.49 -8.73
C ALA A 415 12.81 -3.21 -10.18
N TYR A 416 12.78 -1.94 -10.57
CA TYR A 416 12.39 -1.46 -11.90
C TYR A 416 13.54 -0.75 -12.61
N GLU A 417 14.80 -1.07 -12.26
CA GLU A 417 15.98 -0.42 -12.83
C GLU A 417 15.97 -0.50 -14.36
N GLY A 418 16.14 0.66 -15.01
CA GLY A 418 16.15 0.75 -16.47
C GLY A 418 14.77 0.79 -17.14
N TRP A 419 13.66 0.74 -16.40
CA TRP A 419 12.33 0.86 -16.98
C TRP A 419 12.08 2.27 -17.51
N GLU A 420 11.69 2.37 -18.78
CA GLU A 420 11.23 3.61 -19.39
C GLU A 420 9.74 3.79 -19.12
N VAL A 421 9.38 4.88 -18.47
CA VAL A 421 8.00 5.22 -18.10
C VAL A 421 7.59 6.56 -18.66
N THR A 422 6.28 6.73 -18.84
CA THR A 422 5.68 8.00 -19.26
C THR A 422 4.75 8.48 -18.16
N GLY A 423 4.94 9.73 -17.77
CA GLY A 423 4.24 10.38 -16.68
C GLY A 423 5.12 10.52 -15.44
N LYS A 424 5.17 11.72 -14.87
CA LYS A 424 5.99 12.02 -13.68
C LYS A 424 5.32 13.04 -12.77
N VAL A 425 5.47 12.85 -11.48
CA VAL A 425 5.11 13.86 -10.48
C VAL A 425 5.96 15.11 -10.72
N SER A 426 5.30 16.26 -10.92
CA SER A 426 5.93 17.57 -11.06
C SER A 426 5.95 18.30 -9.73
N SER A 427 4.80 18.34 -9.04
CA SER A 427 4.68 18.95 -7.73
C SER A 427 3.67 18.21 -6.88
N VAL A 428 3.86 18.27 -5.57
CA VAL A 428 2.92 17.72 -4.58
C VAL A 428 2.58 18.81 -3.59
N VAL A 429 1.28 18.99 -3.37
CA VAL A 429 0.77 19.78 -2.27
C VAL A 429 0.29 18.82 -1.18
N SER A 430 0.75 19.00 0.03
CA SER A 430 0.35 18.22 1.19
C SER A 430 -0.01 19.19 2.31
N ARG A 431 -1.23 19.04 2.85
CA ARG A 431 -1.76 19.92 3.90
C ARG A 431 -1.65 21.41 3.49
N GLY A 432 -2.00 21.70 2.22
CA GLY A 432 -2.00 23.06 1.67
C GLY A 432 -0.63 23.69 1.45
N LYS A 433 0.47 22.95 1.66
CA LYS A 433 1.83 23.41 1.41
C LYS A 433 2.45 22.67 0.23
N ILE A 434 3.21 23.37 -0.59
CA ILE A 434 4.00 22.76 -1.66
C ILE A 434 5.07 21.88 -1.01
N ALA A 435 4.82 20.57 -0.94
CA ALA A 435 5.75 19.62 -0.31
C ALA A 435 6.87 19.22 -1.25
N ILE A 436 6.55 19.02 -2.54
CA ILE A 436 7.53 18.73 -3.59
C ILE A 436 7.34 19.74 -4.73
N SER A 437 8.43 20.30 -5.22
CA SER A 437 8.49 21.03 -6.48
C SER A 437 9.88 20.87 -7.11
N ASP A 438 9.95 20.74 -8.43
CA ASP A 438 11.20 20.57 -9.18
C ASP A 438 12.11 19.45 -8.61
N GLY A 439 11.50 18.39 -8.10
CA GLY A 439 12.21 17.27 -7.49
C GLY A 439 12.81 17.56 -6.11
N MET A 440 12.51 18.71 -5.50
CA MET A 440 13.01 19.10 -4.17
C MET A 440 11.92 18.99 -3.12
N LEU A 441 12.31 18.50 -1.93
CA LEU A 441 11.47 18.49 -0.73
C LEU A 441 11.49 19.87 -0.07
N ASN A 442 10.30 20.47 0.13
CA ASN A 442 10.14 21.83 0.65
C ASN A 442 9.48 21.90 2.04
N VAL A 443 9.18 20.76 2.64
CA VAL A 443 8.58 20.68 3.98
C VAL A 443 9.59 20.13 5.00
N ALA A 444 9.45 20.54 6.24
CA ALA A 444 10.32 20.09 7.31
C ALA A 444 9.92 18.71 7.85
N LYS A 445 10.84 18.02 8.46
CA LYS A 445 10.59 16.78 9.20
C LYS A 445 9.44 16.97 10.20
N GLY A 446 8.54 16.00 10.25
CA GLY A 446 7.34 16.05 11.08
C GLY A 446 6.20 16.89 10.48
N HIS A 447 6.24 17.17 9.17
CA HIS A 447 5.13 17.81 8.45
C HIS A 447 3.88 16.96 8.46
N GLY A 448 4.01 15.64 8.27
CA GLY A 448 2.92 14.69 8.28
C GLY A 448 2.31 14.51 9.68
N GLN A 449 1.03 14.23 9.71
CA GLN A 449 0.27 14.03 10.96
C GLN A 449 -0.45 12.69 10.97
N TYR A 450 -0.66 12.18 12.18
CA TYR A 450 -1.51 11.01 12.37
C TYR A 450 -2.97 11.35 12.04
N ILE A 451 -3.60 10.52 11.22
CA ILE A 451 -5.02 10.63 10.84
C ILE A 451 -5.79 9.50 11.52
N ALA A 452 -6.56 9.83 12.54
CA ALA A 452 -7.53 8.93 13.13
C ALA A 452 -8.69 8.67 12.16
N ARG A 453 -9.23 7.45 12.16
CA ARG A 453 -10.26 6.99 11.21
C ARG A 453 -11.54 6.56 11.90
#